data_419f74f7cf908806775603638fa96520
#
_entry.id   419f74f7cf908806775603638fa96520
#
_cell.length_a   1.000
_cell.length_b   1.000
_cell.length_c   1.000
_cell.angle_alpha   90.00
_cell.angle_beta   90.00
_cell.angle_gamma   90.00
#
_symmetry.space_group_name_H-M   'P 1'
#
loop_
_entity.id
_entity.type
_entity.pdbx_description
1 polymer ?
#
loop_
_entity_poly.entity_id
_entity_poly.type
_entity_poly.pdbx_seq_one_letter_code
_entity_poly.pdbx_strand_id
1 'polypeptide(L)'
;WCCLVGSEMCIRDSTCVVCDTGMWDVNTPAITTSLRGLVYIQVRLHGPGSDLHSGMFGGTVPNPAMLLSKVIAQLHDDNLRVAVPGFYDGIRPPDQDRIDSWYALGFDDKEFLATAGLETDLGEEGTRVLERIWSRPTVEVNGLCAGYTGEGAKTVIGAHATAKISCRLIAGQNAENVRDALKQFFLDRTPKGCRWEITEFGAEDAFEVDGDSPWLAAAQEGLQ
;
A
#
# COMPACT_ATOMS: atom_id res chain seq x y z
N TRP A 1 -21.24 -4.69 -14.07
CA TRP A 1 -22.66 -4.86 -13.75
C TRP A 1 -23.11 -6.23 -14.21
N CYS A 2 -23.16 -7.17 -13.28
CA CYS A 2 -23.83 -8.43 -13.56
C CYS A 2 -25.32 -8.21 -13.30
N CYS A 3 -26.10 -7.95 -14.37
CA CYS A 3 -27.55 -7.95 -14.31
C CYS A 3 -28.00 -9.42 -14.33
N LEU A 4 -28.18 -10.01 -13.17
CA LEU A 4 -28.98 -11.22 -13.04
C LEU A 4 -30.45 -10.83 -13.15
N VAL A 5 -31.02 -10.92 -14.34
CA VAL A 5 -32.44 -10.77 -14.58
C VAL A 5 -33.04 -12.16 -14.74
N GLY A 6 -33.67 -12.66 -13.71
CA GLY A 6 -34.46 -13.86 -13.73
C GLY A 6 -35.39 -13.90 -12.53
N SER A 7 -36.66 -14.22 -12.73
CA SER A 7 -37.67 -14.35 -11.69
C SER A 7 -37.48 -15.55 -10.75
N GLU A 8 -36.40 -16.28 -10.90
CA GLU A 8 -35.98 -17.36 -10.02
C GLU A 8 -34.61 -17.06 -9.46
N MET A 9 -34.51 -16.00 -8.66
CA MET A 9 -33.39 -15.83 -7.75
C MET A 9 -33.53 -16.84 -6.59
N CYS A 10 -33.63 -18.09 -6.90
CA CYS A 10 -33.14 -19.15 -6.02
C CYS A 10 -31.67 -19.13 -6.18
N ILE A 11 -31.03 -18.24 -5.48
CA ILE A 11 -29.60 -18.16 -5.35
C ILE A 11 -29.12 -19.45 -4.69
N ARG A 12 -28.84 -20.42 -5.53
CA ARG A 12 -28.06 -21.61 -5.21
C ARG A 12 -26.68 -21.49 -5.84
N ASP A 13 -26.24 -20.24 -6.03
CA ASP A 13 -24.96 -19.95 -6.61
C ASP A 13 -23.93 -20.10 -5.50
N SER A 14 -23.30 -21.26 -5.47
CA SER A 14 -22.24 -21.59 -4.51
C SER A 14 -20.89 -21.03 -4.93
N THR A 15 -20.81 -20.42 -6.13
CA THR A 15 -19.54 -19.95 -6.71
C THR A 15 -19.74 -18.66 -7.48
N CYS A 16 -18.87 -17.67 -7.22
CA CYS A 16 -18.79 -16.43 -7.96
C CYS A 16 -17.47 -16.40 -8.74
N VAL A 17 -17.54 -16.16 -10.04
CA VAL A 17 -16.38 -15.96 -10.90
C VAL A 17 -16.24 -14.47 -11.19
N VAL A 18 -15.16 -13.86 -10.71
CA VAL A 18 -14.85 -12.44 -10.96
C VAL A 18 -13.85 -12.36 -12.11
N CYS A 19 -14.29 -11.82 -13.24
CA CYS A 19 -13.48 -11.69 -14.47
C CYS A 19 -12.95 -10.25 -14.63
N ASP A 20 -12.37 -9.68 -13.57
CA ASP A 20 -11.80 -8.32 -13.56
C ASP A 20 -10.26 -8.34 -13.50
N THR A 21 -9.67 -9.31 -14.20
CA THR A 21 -8.22 -9.47 -14.29
C THR A 21 -7.82 -9.72 -15.75
N GLY A 22 -6.54 -9.45 -16.06
CA GLY A 22 -6.00 -9.65 -17.41
C GLY A 22 -5.35 -11.01 -17.61
N MET A 23 -5.11 -11.35 -18.86
CA MET A 23 -4.17 -12.41 -19.24
C MET A 23 -2.75 -11.94 -18.95
N TRP A 24 -1.80 -12.91 -18.85
CA TRP A 24 -0.38 -12.57 -18.71
C TRP A 24 0.14 -11.82 -19.95
N ASP A 25 -0.11 -12.37 -21.12
CA ASP A 25 0.11 -11.75 -22.42
C ASP A 25 -0.94 -12.23 -23.42
N VAL A 26 -0.79 -11.86 -24.70
CA VAL A 26 -1.75 -12.21 -25.78
C VAL A 26 -1.91 -13.70 -25.98
N ASN A 27 -0.89 -14.50 -25.67
CA ASN A 27 -0.85 -15.94 -25.94
C ASN A 27 -0.87 -16.78 -24.66
N THR A 28 -0.72 -16.15 -23.48
CA THR A 28 -0.58 -16.85 -22.21
C THR A 28 -1.76 -16.52 -21.31
N PRO A 29 -2.76 -17.41 -21.21
CA PRO A 29 -3.87 -17.22 -20.28
C PRO A 29 -3.37 -17.25 -18.83
N ALA A 30 -4.01 -16.49 -17.95
CA ALA A 30 -3.67 -16.44 -16.55
C ALA A 30 -4.92 -16.47 -15.67
N ILE A 31 -4.80 -17.09 -14.51
CA ILE A 31 -5.81 -17.06 -13.46
C ILE A 31 -5.23 -16.30 -12.28
N THR A 32 -5.86 -15.21 -11.89
CA THR A 32 -5.50 -14.49 -10.69
C THR A 32 -6.01 -15.22 -9.47
N THR A 33 -5.11 -15.74 -8.66
CA THR A 33 -5.43 -16.52 -7.46
C THR A 33 -5.37 -15.71 -6.17
N SER A 34 -4.91 -14.47 -6.23
CA SER A 34 -4.79 -13.60 -5.06
C SER A 34 -5.03 -12.13 -5.42
N LEU A 35 -5.70 -11.41 -4.54
CA LEU A 35 -5.88 -9.96 -4.61
C LEU A 35 -5.33 -9.33 -3.34
N ARG A 36 -4.56 -8.25 -3.51
CA ARG A 36 -3.99 -7.53 -2.36
C ARG A 36 -5.06 -6.77 -1.60
N GLY A 37 -4.97 -6.83 -0.26
CA GLY A 37 -5.76 -6.00 0.63
C GLY A 37 -5.32 -4.53 0.62
N LEU A 38 -6.05 -3.71 1.32
CA LEU A 38 -5.82 -2.26 1.39
C LEU A 38 -6.08 -1.74 2.80
N VAL A 39 -5.14 -0.96 3.32
CA VAL A 39 -5.37 -0.04 4.43
C VAL A 39 -5.12 1.37 3.92
N TYR A 40 -6.02 2.31 4.24
CA TYR A 40 -5.86 3.69 3.83
C TYR A 40 -6.21 4.63 4.98
N ILE A 41 -5.25 5.46 5.38
CA ILE A 41 -5.42 6.49 6.42
C ILE A 41 -4.94 7.85 5.94
N GLN A 42 -5.45 8.89 6.58
CA GLN A 42 -4.87 10.22 6.53
C GLN A 42 -4.37 10.58 7.93
N VAL A 43 -3.17 11.08 8.02
CA VAL A 43 -2.60 11.62 9.24
C VAL A 43 -2.42 13.12 9.09
N ARG A 44 -2.85 13.88 10.08
CA ARG A 44 -2.62 15.32 10.18
C ARG A 44 -1.89 15.62 11.48
N LEU A 45 -0.72 16.22 11.36
CA LEU A 45 0.07 16.70 12.48
C LEU A 45 -0.28 18.16 12.72
N HIS A 46 -0.88 18.46 13.86
CA HIS A 46 -1.13 19.82 14.32
C HIS A 46 0.05 20.30 15.17
N GLY A 47 0.53 21.50 14.90
CA GLY A 47 1.58 22.19 15.63
C GLY A 47 1.07 23.48 16.27
N PRO A 48 1.51 24.67 15.82
CA PRO A 48 1.05 25.95 16.34
C PRO A 48 -0.46 26.14 16.15
N GLY A 49 -1.08 26.98 16.96
CA GLY A 49 -2.52 27.29 16.89
C GLY A 49 -2.96 28.06 15.63
N SER A 50 -2.01 28.66 14.90
CA SER A 50 -2.22 29.37 13.63
C SER A 50 -0.92 29.34 12.81
N ASP A 51 -1.00 29.74 11.55
CA ASP A 51 0.18 30.00 10.72
C ASP A 51 1.01 31.14 11.32
N LEU A 52 2.33 30.95 11.38
CA LEU A 52 3.25 31.87 12.02
C LEU A 52 4.32 32.36 11.03
N HIS A 53 4.83 33.58 11.27
CA HIS A 53 5.94 34.12 10.50
C HIS A 53 7.25 33.41 10.87
N SER A 54 7.90 32.76 9.89
CA SER A 54 9.10 31.94 10.13
C SER A 54 10.31 32.77 10.61
N GLY A 55 10.41 34.04 10.22
CA GLY A 55 11.47 34.96 10.69
C GLY A 55 11.36 35.33 12.18
N MET A 56 10.16 35.21 12.77
CA MET A 56 9.93 35.49 14.19
C MET A 56 9.97 34.21 15.05
N PHE A 57 9.40 33.12 14.55
CA PHE A 57 9.16 31.91 15.33
C PHE A 57 10.03 30.72 14.89
N GLY A 58 10.78 30.85 13.79
CA GLY A 58 11.67 29.80 13.30
C GLY A 58 12.69 29.37 14.35
N GLY A 59 12.89 28.06 14.49
CA GLY A 59 13.80 27.48 15.48
C GLY A 59 13.25 27.41 16.90
N THR A 60 12.05 28.01 17.19
CA THR A 60 11.48 28.05 18.54
C THR A 60 10.18 27.26 18.68
N VAL A 61 9.42 27.14 17.59
CA VAL A 61 8.15 26.42 17.58
C VAL A 61 8.22 25.16 16.70
N PRO A 62 7.38 24.16 16.93
CA PRO A 62 7.31 23.02 16.05
C PRO A 62 6.89 23.45 14.63
N ASN A 63 7.61 22.94 13.63
CA ASN A 63 7.23 23.08 12.22
C ASN A 63 6.62 21.77 11.74
N PRO A 64 5.28 21.67 11.58
CA PRO A 64 4.61 20.43 11.20
C PRO A 64 5.12 19.83 9.88
N ALA A 65 5.48 20.66 8.89
CA ALA A 65 6.03 20.20 7.62
C ALA A 65 7.31 19.38 7.81
N MET A 66 8.26 19.93 8.57
CA MET A 66 9.54 19.25 8.83
C MET A 66 9.36 18.02 9.73
N LEU A 67 8.47 18.11 10.74
CA LEU A 67 8.27 17.03 11.70
C LEU A 67 7.51 15.86 11.08
N LEU A 68 6.48 16.12 10.28
CA LEU A 68 5.77 15.09 9.52
C LEU A 68 6.71 14.37 8.55
N SER A 69 7.54 15.10 7.81
CA SER A 69 8.51 14.50 6.89
C SER A 69 9.50 13.56 7.60
N LYS A 70 9.95 13.94 8.82
CA LYS A 70 10.84 13.08 9.63
C LYS A 70 10.15 11.80 10.11
N VAL A 71 8.86 11.85 10.41
CA VAL A 71 8.10 10.64 10.82
C VAL A 71 7.82 9.75 9.61
N ILE A 72 7.44 10.34 8.47
CA ILE A 72 7.23 9.60 7.21
C ILE A 72 8.49 8.87 6.77
N ALA A 73 9.66 9.52 6.85
CA ALA A 73 10.92 8.90 6.49
C ALA A 73 11.27 7.66 7.32
N GLN A 74 10.63 7.46 8.47
CA GLN A 74 10.80 6.28 9.33
C GLN A 74 9.80 5.15 9.03
N LEU A 75 8.92 5.30 8.04
CA LEU A 75 8.02 4.22 7.61
C LEU A 75 8.79 3.05 7.00
N HIS A 76 9.98 3.33 6.47
CA HIS A 76 10.90 2.33 5.95
C HIS A 76 12.26 2.43 6.67
N ASP A 77 12.95 1.32 6.77
CA ASP A 77 14.34 1.26 7.22
C ASP A 77 15.32 1.56 6.05
N ASP A 78 16.61 1.47 6.33
CA ASP A 78 17.67 1.75 5.34
C ASP A 78 17.68 0.73 4.18
N ASN A 79 17.06 -0.46 4.36
CA ASN A 79 16.91 -1.50 3.35
C ASN A 79 15.54 -1.41 2.62
N LEU A 80 14.83 -0.31 2.80
CA LEU A 80 13.48 -0.06 2.24
C LEU A 80 12.41 -1.07 2.69
N ARG A 81 12.67 -1.77 3.80
CA ARG A 81 11.69 -2.62 4.44
C ARG A 81 10.77 -1.77 5.31
N VAL A 82 9.48 -2.08 5.34
CA VAL A 82 8.52 -1.35 6.19
C VAL A 82 8.88 -1.51 7.66
N ALA A 83 9.08 -0.39 8.35
CA ALA A 83 9.55 -0.34 9.75
C ALA A 83 8.40 -0.18 10.77
N VAL A 84 7.16 -0.39 10.36
CA VAL A 84 5.99 -0.39 11.25
C VAL A 84 5.96 -1.71 12.04
N PRO A 85 6.00 -1.67 13.38
CA PRO A 85 5.99 -2.90 14.20
C PRO A 85 4.74 -3.74 13.92
N GLY A 86 4.89 -5.06 13.76
CA GLY A 86 3.78 -5.97 13.46
C GLY A 86 3.29 -5.95 12.01
N PHE A 87 3.87 -5.12 11.15
CA PHE A 87 3.42 -5.00 9.75
C PHE A 87 3.53 -6.31 8.95
N TYR A 88 4.51 -7.14 9.27
CA TYR A 88 4.74 -8.42 8.58
C TYR A 88 4.14 -9.63 9.32
N ASP A 89 3.35 -9.42 10.36
CA ASP A 89 2.76 -10.52 11.12
C ASP A 89 1.77 -11.30 10.26
N GLY A 90 1.87 -12.64 10.32
CA GLY A 90 1.01 -13.55 9.55
C GLY A 90 1.45 -13.81 8.12
N ILE A 91 2.42 -13.08 7.58
CA ILE A 91 2.92 -13.26 6.22
C ILE A 91 3.66 -14.58 6.09
N ARG A 92 3.39 -15.29 4.99
CA ARG A 92 4.16 -16.44 4.53
C ARG A 92 4.86 -16.05 3.23
N PRO A 93 6.19 -15.81 3.27
CA PRO A 93 6.91 -15.52 2.03
C PRO A 93 6.84 -16.72 1.08
N PRO A 94 6.78 -16.48 -0.24
CA PRO A 94 6.86 -17.56 -1.22
C PRO A 94 8.22 -18.26 -1.09
N ASP A 95 8.25 -19.56 -1.37
CA ASP A 95 9.50 -20.28 -1.54
C ASP A 95 10.19 -19.91 -2.86
N GLN A 96 11.45 -20.32 -3.00
CA GLN A 96 12.25 -19.99 -4.17
C GLN A 96 11.68 -20.61 -5.45
N ASP A 97 11.14 -21.83 -5.37
CA ASP A 97 10.56 -22.53 -6.52
C ASP A 97 9.35 -21.75 -7.08
N ARG A 98 8.53 -21.18 -6.19
CA ARG A 98 7.40 -20.32 -6.59
C ARG A 98 7.87 -19.02 -7.24
N ILE A 99 8.88 -18.36 -6.70
CA ILE A 99 9.49 -17.17 -7.29
C ILE A 99 10.05 -17.50 -8.68
N ASP A 100 10.79 -18.58 -8.80
CA ASP A 100 11.39 -19.01 -10.08
C ASP A 100 10.33 -19.34 -11.12
N SER A 101 9.19 -19.95 -10.71
CA SER A 101 8.05 -20.20 -11.60
C SER A 101 7.44 -18.93 -12.18
N TRP A 102 7.40 -17.84 -11.41
CA TRP A 102 6.91 -16.56 -11.91
C TRP A 102 7.84 -15.96 -12.96
N TYR A 103 9.15 -16.05 -12.75
CA TYR A 103 10.12 -15.53 -13.71
C TYR A 103 10.27 -16.44 -14.94
N ALA A 104 9.89 -17.71 -14.84
CA ALA A 104 9.80 -18.60 -16.00
C ALA A 104 8.72 -18.18 -17.01
N LEU A 105 7.78 -17.30 -16.60
CA LEU A 105 6.80 -16.67 -17.49
C LEU A 105 7.42 -15.60 -18.42
N GLY A 106 8.73 -15.34 -18.30
CA GLY A 106 9.42 -14.40 -19.17
C GLY A 106 9.29 -12.93 -18.72
N PHE A 107 9.02 -12.67 -17.43
CA PHE A 107 8.99 -11.31 -16.91
C PHE A 107 10.37 -10.64 -16.97
N ASP A 108 10.44 -9.50 -17.62
CA ASP A 108 11.65 -8.66 -17.70
C ASP A 108 11.49 -7.44 -16.79
N ASP A 109 12.28 -7.40 -15.71
CA ASP A 109 12.29 -6.30 -14.74
C ASP A 109 12.61 -4.95 -15.42
N LYS A 110 13.50 -4.95 -16.44
CA LYS A 110 13.89 -3.71 -17.13
C LYS A 110 12.78 -3.19 -18.04
N GLU A 111 12.12 -4.09 -18.76
CA GLU A 111 10.99 -3.72 -19.61
C GLU A 111 9.85 -3.16 -18.75
N PHE A 112 9.55 -3.80 -17.62
CA PHE A 112 8.55 -3.30 -16.67
C PHE A 112 8.92 -1.92 -16.14
N LEU A 113 10.16 -1.69 -15.71
CA LEU A 113 10.61 -0.40 -15.20
C LEU A 113 10.62 0.69 -16.28
N ALA A 114 10.91 0.32 -17.53
CA ALA A 114 10.86 1.25 -18.66
C ALA A 114 9.45 1.77 -18.91
N THR A 115 8.38 1.01 -18.59
CA THR A 115 6.99 1.52 -18.66
C THR A 115 6.74 2.68 -17.69
N ALA A 116 7.49 2.73 -16.60
CA ALA A 116 7.47 3.82 -15.63
C ALA A 116 8.53 4.91 -15.91
N GLY A 117 9.29 4.79 -17.02
CA GLY A 117 10.38 5.70 -17.35
C GLY A 117 11.63 5.55 -16.48
N LEU A 118 11.83 4.38 -15.86
CA LEU A 118 12.95 4.10 -14.96
C LEU A 118 13.92 3.10 -15.60
N GLU A 119 15.21 3.24 -15.27
CA GLU A 119 16.27 2.31 -15.69
C GLU A 119 16.68 1.34 -14.58
N THR A 120 16.44 1.72 -13.32
CA THR A 120 16.78 0.95 -12.13
C THR A 120 15.61 0.90 -11.17
N ASP A 121 15.45 -0.21 -10.48
CA ASP A 121 14.44 -0.36 -9.43
C ASP A 121 14.91 0.23 -8.09
N LEU A 122 13.93 0.55 -7.27
CA LEU A 122 14.13 0.93 -5.87
C LEU A 122 13.03 0.22 -5.05
N GLY A 123 13.44 -0.62 -4.12
CA GLY A 123 12.50 -1.36 -3.27
C GLY A 123 13.20 -2.17 -2.20
N GLU A 124 12.45 -2.97 -1.45
CA GLU A 124 12.97 -3.78 -0.36
C GLU A 124 14.18 -4.61 -0.81
N GLU A 125 15.30 -4.46 -0.09
CA GLU A 125 16.55 -5.14 -0.43
C GLU A 125 16.41 -6.67 -0.35
N GLY A 126 17.07 -7.37 -1.27
CA GLY A 126 17.03 -8.83 -1.35
C GLY A 126 15.79 -9.41 -2.02
N THR A 127 14.90 -8.56 -2.56
CA THR A 127 13.70 -8.99 -3.28
C THR A 127 13.73 -8.52 -4.74
N ARG A 128 13.11 -9.28 -5.64
CA ARG A 128 13.01 -8.95 -7.07
C ARG A 128 11.73 -8.15 -7.36
N VAL A 129 11.67 -7.48 -8.51
CA VAL A 129 10.55 -6.60 -8.88
C VAL A 129 9.20 -7.32 -8.81
N LEU A 130 9.08 -8.47 -9.50
CA LEU A 130 7.83 -9.23 -9.54
C LEU A 130 7.42 -9.78 -8.17
N GLU A 131 8.40 -10.19 -7.35
CA GLU A 131 8.18 -10.62 -5.97
C GLU A 131 7.56 -9.49 -5.13
N ARG A 132 8.08 -8.26 -5.25
CA ARG A 132 7.53 -7.08 -4.55
C ARG A 132 6.10 -6.77 -4.98
N ILE A 133 5.79 -6.92 -6.27
CA ILE A 133 4.45 -6.65 -6.80
C ILE A 133 3.44 -7.68 -6.31
N TRP A 134 3.81 -8.95 -6.24
CA TRP A 134 2.88 -10.05 -6.02
C TRP A 134 2.83 -10.57 -4.59
N SER A 135 3.96 -10.54 -3.88
CA SER A 135 4.09 -11.23 -2.58
C SER A 135 4.63 -10.37 -1.44
N ARG A 136 4.90 -9.08 -1.68
CA ARG A 136 5.34 -8.19 -0.61
C ARG A 136 4.29 -7.12 -0.32
N PRO A 137 4.02 -6.85 0.96
CA PRO A 137 3.18 -5.72 1.33
C PRO A 137 3.96 -4.41 1.19
N THR A 138 3.25 -3.31 0.94
CA THR A 138 3.87 -1.99 0.76
C THR A 138 3.20 -0.93 1.60
N VAL A 139 3.93 0.14 1.90
CA VAL A 139 3.43 1.39 2.49
C VAL A 139 3.81 2.53 1.56
N GLU A 140 2.82 3.29 1.09
CA GLU A 140 3.03 4.39 0.15
C GLU A 140 2.42 5.69 0.65
N VAL A 141 3.11 6.80 0.39
CA VAL A 141 2.60 8.15 0.63
C VAL A 141 1.95 8.66 -0.65
N ASN A 142 0.62 8.65 -0.70
CA ASN A 142 -0.17 9.04 -1.87
C ASN A 142 -0.41 10.55 -1.96
N GLY A 143 -0.19 11.27 -0.88
CA GLY A 143 -0.34 12.71 -0.84
C GLY A 143 0.36 13.33 0.36
N LEU A 144 0.98 14.49 0.15
CA LEU A 144 1.63 15.26 1.19
C LEU A 144 1.30 16.74 0.98
N CYS A 145 0.78 17.38 2.01
CA CYS A 145 0.42 18.80 1.98
C CYS A 145 0.92 19.49 3.25
N ALA A 146 1.78 20.48 3.10
CA ALA A 146 2.36 21.20 4.22
C ALA A 146 2.86 22.59 3.82
N GLY A 147 2.76 23.56 4.73
CA GLY A 147 3.24 24.92 4.52
C GLY A 147 2.47 25.67 3.42
N TYR A 148 3.15 26.60 2.75
CA TYR A 148 2.57 27.38 1.67
C TYR A 148 2.80 26.69 0.31
N THR A 149 1.72 26.45 -0.41
CA THR A 149 1.72 25.73 -1.71
C THR A 149 1.22 26.62 -2.86
N GLY A 150 0.98 27.91 -2.60
CA GLY A 150 0.59 28.86 -3.65
C GLY A 150 1.79 29.36 -4.45
N GLU A 151 1.49 30.24 -5.43
CA GLU A 151 2.52 30.86 -6.27
C GLU A 151 3.39 31.84 -5.48
N GLY A 152 4.69 31.89 -5.79
CA GLY A 152 5.66 32.75 -5.14
C GLY A 152 6.20 32.19 -3.81
N ALA A 153 6.79 33.06 -2.98
CA ALA A 153 7.40 32.70 -1.71
C ALA A 153 6.64 33.32 -0.52
N LYS A 154 6.46 32.53 0.55
CA LYS A 154 5.88 33.02 1.81
C LYS A 154 6.67 32.48 2.99
N THR A 155 7.14 33.38 3.87
CA THR A 155 7.89 33.03 5.07
C THR A 155 6.96 32.57 6.18
N VAL A 156 6.41 31.35 6.07
CA VAL A 156 5.38 30.83 6.97
C VAL A 156 5.79 29.48 7.56
N ILE A 157 5.43 29.27 8.83
CA ILE A 157 5.34 27.97 9.48
C ILE A 157 3.86 27.65 9.56
N GLY A 158 3.41 26.64 8.82
CA GLY A 158 2.01 26.23 8.80
C GLY A 158 1.55 25.65 10.13
N ALA A 159 0.29 25.86 10.48
CA ALA A 159 -0.31 25.32 11.71
C ALA A 159 -0.40 23.80 11.70
N HIS A 160 -0.44 23.18 10.54
CA HIS A 160 -0.53 21.72 10.39
C HIS A 160 0.15 21.23 9.11
N ALA A 161 0.39 19.92 9.05
CA ALA A 161 0.81 19.18 7.86
C ALA A 161 0.01 17.90 7.75
N THR A 162 -0.29 17.44 6.54
CA THR A 162 -1.16 16.28 6.28
C THR A 162 -0.49 15.33 5.30
N ALA A 163 -0.55 14.03 5.58
CA ALA A 163 -0.18 12.99 4.64
C ALA A 163 -1.32 11.98 4.47
N LYS A 164 -1.46 11.46 3.25
CA LYS A 164 -2.32 10.33 2.90
C LYS A 164 -1.44 9.12 2.65
N ILE A 165 -1.76 8.01 3.32
CA ILE A 165 -0.92 6.82 3.36
C ILE A 165 -1.78 5.62 3.06
N SER A 166 -1.33 4.79 2.12
CA SER A 166 -1.95 3.51 1.84
C SER A 166 -0.96 2.37 2.06
N CYS A 167 -1.47 1.23 2.53
CA CYS A 167 -0.74 -0.02 2.60
C CYS A 167 -1.40 -1.01 1.65
N ARG A 168 -0.62 -1.67 0.81
CA ARG A 168 -1.09 -2.86 0.09
C ARG A 168 -0.71 -4.07 0.89
N LEU A 169 -1.69 -4.92 1.20
CA LEU A 169 -1.53 -6.09 2.03
C LEU A 169 -1.50 -7.37 1.19
N ILE A 170 -0.87 -8.40 1.72
CA ILE A 170 -0.86 -9.74 1.12
C ILE A 170 -1.58 -10.73 2.02
N ALA A 171 -1.87 -11.92 1.50
CA ALA A 171 -2.53 -12.98 2.25
C ALA A 171 -1.78 -13.30 3.57
N GLY A 172 -2.55 -13.52 4.62
CA GLY A 172 -2.06 -13.76 5.97
C GLY A 172 -1.99 -12.54 6.88
N GLN A 173 -1.97 -11.32 6.32
CA GLN A 173 -2.10 -10.09 7.12
C GLN A 173 -3.57 -9.83 7.46
N ASN A 174 -3.81 -9.35 8.68
CA ASN A 174 -5.10 -8.80 9.07
C ASN A 174 -5.08 -7.28 8.93
N ALA A 175 -5.97 -6.73 8.10
CA ALA A 175 -6.00 -5.32 7.75
C ALA A 175 -6.26 -4.40 8.95
N GLU A 176 -7.11 -4.81 9.89
CA GLU A 176 -7.38 -4.04 11.09
C GLU A 176 -6.15 -3.95 12.00
N ASN A 177 -5.43 -5.07 12.16
CA ASN A 177 -4.19 -5.08 12.94
C ASN A 177 -3.12 -4.19 12.30
N VAL A 178 -2.98 -4.24 10.99
CA VAL A 178 -2.05 -3.36 10.25
C VAL A 178 -2.44 -1.90 10.36
N ARG A 179 -3.74 -1.58 10.24
CA ARG A 179 -4.25 -0.23 10.45
C ARG A 179 -3.89 0.29 11.84
N ASP A 180 -4.15 -0.51 12.87
CA ASP A 180 -3.92 -0.13 14.25
C ASP A 180 -2.42 -0.01 14.55
N ALA A 181 -1.59 -0.89 14.01
CA ALA A 181 -0.13 -0.79 14.08
C ALA A 181 0.39 0.49 13.40
N LEU A 182 -0.14 0.84 12.24
CA LEU A 182 0.21 2.08 11.53
C LEU A 182 -0.21 3.32 12.33
N LYS A 183 -1.40 3.34 12.93
CA LYS A 183 -1.85 4.41 13.82
C LYS A 183 -0.93 4.55 15.02
N GLN A 184 -0.60 3.43 15.69
CA GLN A 184 0.28 3.42 16.83
C GLN A 184 1.69 3.91 16.48
N PHE A 185 2.19 3.55 15.29
CA PHE A 185 3.48 4.06 14.78
C PHE A 185 3.56 5.59 14.80
N PHE A 186 2.49 6.28 14.38
CA PHE A 186 2.42 7.75 14.43
C PHE A 186 2.25 8.27 15.84
N LEU A 187 1.41 7.65 16.66
CA LEU A 187 1.17 8.06 18.05
C LEU A 187 2.44 8.00 18.90
N ASP A 188 3.22 6.92 18.76
CA ASP A 188 4.50 6.73 19.47
C ASP A 188 5.56 7.77 19.07
N ARG A 189 5.41 8.35 17.88
CA ARG A 189 6.31 9.36 17.32
C ARG A 189 5.72 10.77 17.37
N THR A 190 4.81 11.01 18.31
CA THR A 190 4.20 12.36 18.47
C THR A 190 5.27 13.37 18.86
N PRO A 191 5.57 14.38 18.02
CA PRO A 191 6.55 15.39 18.35
C PRO A 191 6.07 16.27 19.51
N LYS A 192 7.01 16.73 20.34
CA LYS A 192 6.70 17.60 21.48
C LYS A 192 5.97 18.86 21.00
N GLY A 193 4.86 19.17 21.65
CA GLY A 193 4.02 20.33 21.32
C GLY A 193 3.11 20.15 20.11
N CYS A 194 3.01 18.92 19.59
CA CYS A 194 2.12 18.56 18.49
C CYS A 194 1.07 17.54 18.93
N ARG A 195 0.07 17.33 18.08
CA ARG A 195 -0.93 16.28 18.21
C ARG A 195 -1.30 15.71 16.84
N TRP A 196 -1.61 14.42 16.80
CA TRP A 196 -2.15 13.78 15.61
C TRP A 196 -3.68 13.88 15.56
N GLU A 197 -4.17 14.01 14.35
CA GLU A 197 -5.55 13.72 13.95
C GLU A 197 -5.45 12.68 12.84
N ILE A 198 -6.04 11.50 13.07
CA ILE A 198 -5.97 10.36 12.14
C ILE A 198 -7.38 10.06 11.65
N THR A 199 -7.54 10.05 10.33
CA THR A 199 -8.79 9.68 9.65
C THR A 199 -8.58 8.35 8.93
N GLU A 200 -9.48 7.40 9.14
CA GLU A 200 -9.48 6.09 8.50
C GLU A 200 -10.42 6.11 7.29
N PHE A 201 -10.01 5.53 6.16
CA PHE A 201 -10.83 5.44 4.96
C PHE A 201 -11.25 4.01 4.63
N GLY A 202 -10.45 3.01 5.03
CA GLY A 202 -10.75 1.59 4.83
C GLY A 202 -9.65 0.69 5.37
N ALA A 203 -10.04 -0.55 5.66
CA ALA A 203 -9.14 -1.64 6.02
C ALA A 203 -9.78 -2.94 5.51
N GLU A 204 -9.21 -3.53 4.48
CA GLU A 204 -9.74 -4.70 3.78
C GLU A 204 -8.64 -5.74 3.64
N ASP A 205 -8.92 -6.96 4.07
CA ASP A 205 -7.97 -8.07 3.98
C ASP A 205 -7.66 -8.44 2.54
N ALA A 206 -6.47 -8.98 2.33
CA ALA A 206 -6.13 -9.63 1.08
C ALA A 206 -6.96 -10.92 0.91
N PHE A 207 -7.26 -11.27 -0.32
CA PHE A 207 -7.94 -12.51 -0.67
C PHE A 207 -6.98 -13.44 -1.41
N GLU A 208 -6.99 -14.73 -1.06
CA GLU A 208 -6.24 -15.78 -1.76
C GLU A 208 -7.15 -17.01 -1.94
N VAL A 209 -7.14 -17.55 -3.15
CA VAL A 209 -7.81 -18.81 -3.47
C VAL A 209 -6.92 -19.96 -3.01
N ASP A 210 -7.52 -20.95 -2.35
CA ASP A 210 -6.83 -22.19 -2.01
C ASP A 210 -6.33 -22.88 -3.29
N GLY A 211 -5.03 -23.18 -3.33
CA GLY A 211 -4.39 -23.85 -4.46
C GLY A 211 -4.98 -25.23 -4.81
N ASP A 212 -5.58 -25.90 -3.81
CA ASP A 212 -6.25 -27.19 -3.97
C ASP A 212 -7.75 -27.04 -4.32
N SER A 213 -8.20 -25.84 -4.62
CA SER A 213 -9.60 -25.57 -4.97
C SER A 213 -10.02 -26.32 -6.24
N PRO A 214 -11.10 -27.11 -6.22
CA PRO A 214 -11.60 -27.80 -7.41
C PRO A 214 -12.06 -26.81 -8.50
N TRP A 215 -12.43 -25.59 -8.11
CA TRP A 215 -12.79 -24.52 -9.04
C TRP A 215 -11.58 -23.97 -9.80
N LEU A 216 -10.44 -23.89 -9.13
CA LEU A 216 -9.18 -23.51 -9.77
C LEU A 216 -8.76 -24.57 -10.80
N ALA A 217 -8.84 -25.86 -10.44
CA ALA A 217 -8.55 -26.95 -11.36
C ALA A 217 -9.47 -26.93 -12.60
N ALA A 218 -10.79 -26.72 -12.40
CA ALA A 218 -11.74 -26.63 -13.51
C ALA A 218 -11.46 -25.40 -14.40
N ALA A 219 -11.08 -24.27 -13.83
CA ALA A 219 -10.71 -23.08 -14.59
C ALA A 219 -9.42 -23.30 -15.41
N GLN A 220 -8.42 -23.99 -14.85
CA GLN A 220 -7.21 -24.36 -15.56
C GLN A 220 -7.48 -25.30 -16.76
N GLU A 221 -8.38 -26.29 -16.59
CA GLU A 221 -8.79 -27.17 -17.67
C GLU A 221 -9.51 -26.41 -18.79
N GLY A 222 -10.33 -25.42 -18.44
CA GLY A 222 -11.06 -24.57 -19.39
C GLY A 222 -10.18 -23.61 -20.20
N LEU A 223 -8.94 -23.34 -19.75
CA LEU A 223 -7.97 -22.48 -20.43
C LEU A 223 -6.97 -23.23 -21.31
N GLN A 224 -6.97 -24.56 -21.30
CA GLN A 224 -6.15 -25.42 -22.16
C GLN A 224 -6.84 -25.66 -23.52
#